data_42282871b187fef88a4268abe03a48c5
#
_entry.id   42282871b187fef88a4268abe03a48c5
#
_cell.length_a   1.000
_cell.length_b   1.000
_cell.length_c   1.000
_cell.angle_alpha   90.00
_cell.angle_beta   90.00
_cell.angle_gamma   90.00
#
_symmetry.space_group_name_H-M   'P 1'
#
loop_
_entity.id
_entity.type
_entity.pdbx_description
1 polymer ?
#
loop_
_entity_poly.entity_id
_entity_poly.type
_entity_poly.pdbx_seq_one_letter_code
_entity_poly.pdbx_strand_id
1 'polypeptide(L)'
;FIPSVAGLLMEKELAHLGKVLEKPEKPFVVIIGGAKVTDKIGIIENLLDTVDTILIGGGMANTFLLAEGNMIGKSLVEEEKVDLAREILEEAKKLNVNILLPVDCVTAFGLEDKEGIETCLVSQVKDDKMILDIGPETVKLYEKQLKNAKTVVWNGPMGVFEIDEFSHGTEGVAKAVANSEAFSIVGGGDSMAALKKVGLSYKITHISTGGGASLEFLEGKVLPGIEALNDKEYDKSRRPVIIGNWKMHMNKNDTKNFF
;
A
#
# COMPACT_ATOMS: atom_id res chain seq x y z
N PHE A 1 35.93 -4.20 -10.72
CA PHE A 1 34.63 -3.73 -10.25
C PHE A 1 34.63 -2.20 -10.21
N ILE A 2 33.54 -1.56 -10.66
CA ILE A 2 33.39 -0.10 -10.63
C ILE A 2 32.73 0.24 -9.28
N PRO A 3 33.21 1.25 -8.52
CA PRO A 3 32.54 1.71 -7.32
C PRO A 3 31.09 2.11 -7.63
N SER A 4 30.16 1.58 -6.88
CA SER A 4 28.72 1.83 -7.05
C SER A 4 28.19 2.69 -5.88
N VAL A 5 27.46 3.76 -6.20
CA VAL A 5 26.89 4.67 -5.20
C VAL A 5 25.41 4.87 -5.50
N ALA A 6 24.61 5.13 -4.45
CA ALA A 6 23.20 5.50 -4.62
C ALA A 6 23.10 6.85 -5.33
N GLY A 7 22.22 6.94 -6.35
CA GLY A 7 21.82 8.20 -6.92
C GLY A 7 20.83 8.93 -5.99
N LEU A 8 20.63 10.24 -6.21
CA LEU A 8 19.77 11.09 -5.35
C LEU A 8 18.34 10.55 -5.18
N LEU A 9 17.76 9.93 -6.21
CA LEU A 9 16.43 9.33 -6.10
C LEU A 9 16.42 8.14 -5.16
N MET A 10 17.40 7.23 -5.31
CA MET A 10 17.52 6.04 -4.46
C MET A 10 17.85 6.44 -3.02
N GLU A 11 18.73 7.43 -2.82
CA GLU A 11 19.02 7.99 -1.49
C GLU A 11 17.75 8.52 -0.81
N LYS A 12 16.92 9.25 -1.56
CA LYS A 12 15.64 9.75 -1.06
C LYS A 12 14.67 8.63 -0.71
N GLU A 13 14.53 7.59 -1.56
CA GLU A 13 13.71 6.41 -1.29
C GLU A 13 14.17 5.71 0.00
N LEU A 14 15.46 5.41 0.12
CA LEU A 14 16.04 4.74 1.28
C LEU A 14 15.87 5.55 2.57
N ALA A 15 16.06 6.88 2.51
CA ALA A 15 15.89 7.75 3.68
C ALA A 15 14.45 7.75 4.20
N HIS A 16 13.44 7.77 3.31
CA HIS A 16 12.04 7.78 3.72
C HIS A 16 11.57 6.40 4.19
N LEU A 17 11.84 5.35 3.43
CA LEU A 17 11.46 3.99 3.78
C LEU A 17 12.21 3.47 5.02
N GLY A 18 13.52 3.77 5.12
CA GLY A 18 14.33 3.40 6.29
C GLY A 18 13.82 4.05 7.57
N LYS A 19 13.42 5.33 7.53
CA LYS A 19 12.83 6.02 8.69
C LYS A 19 11.60 5.27 9.24
N VAL A 20 10.78 4.71 8.36
CA VAL A 20 9.58 3.95 8.77
C VAL A 20 9.94 2.60 9.39
N LEU A 21 10.96 1.91 8.87
CA LEU A 21 11.34 0.60 9.37
C LEU A 21 12.15 0.68 10.67
N GLU A 22 13.02 1.68 10.81
CA GLU A 22 13.93 1.78 11.97
C GLU A 22 13.28 2.44 13.18
N LYS A 23 12.61 3.58 13.01
CA LYS A 23 12.02 4.37 14.10
C LYS A 23 10.78 5.15 13.65
N PRO A 24 9.65 4.48 13.38
CA PRO A 24 8.41 5.20 13.07
C PRO A 24 7.92 5.99 14.29
N GLU A 25 7.48 7.22 14.06
CA GLU A 25 6.77 7.98 15.08
C GLU A 25 5.38 7.40 15.30
N LYS A 26 5.01 7.15 16.55
CA LYS A 26 3.72 6.54 16.91
C LYS A 26 2.63 7.59 17.18
N PRO A 27 1.35 7.33 16.88
CA PRO A 27 0.82 6.09 16.33
C PRO A 27 1.25 5.85 14.87
N PHE A 28 1.68 4.62 14.59
CA PHE A 28 2.04 4.17 13.25
C PHE A 28 0.88 3.36 12.64
N VAL A 29 0.35 3.83 11.53
CA VAL A 29 -0.76 3.20 10.80
C VAL A 29 -0.30 2.72 9.44
N VAL A 30 -0.61 1.48 9.12
CA VAL A 30 -0.36 0.88 7.81
C VAL A 30 -1.69 0.62 7.12
N ILE A 31 -1.82 1.02 5.86
CA ILE A 31 -2.99 0.79 5.02
C ILE A 31 -2.58 -0.17 3.92
N ILE A 32 -3.23 -1.31 3.86
CA ILE A 32 -2.93 -2.35 2.88
C ILE A 32 -4.21 -2.72 2.15
N GLY A 33 -4.16 -2.60 0.82
CA GLY A 33 -5.23 -3.00 -0.07
C GLY A 33 -4.72 -3.77 -1.26
N GLY A 34 -5.61 -4.02 -2.21
CA GLY A 34 -5.33 -4.77 -3.42
C GLY A 34 -6.08 -6.09 -3.48
N ALA A 35 -5.79 -6.91 -4.51
CA ALA A 35 -6.59 -8.07 -4.83
C ALA A 35 -6.28 -9.28 -3.94
N LYS A 36 -5.00 -9.52 -3.60
CA LYS A 36 -4.52 -10.77 -3.00
C LYS A 36 -3.75 -10.57 -1.70
N VAL A 37 -4.03 -11.41 -0.71
CA VAL A 37 -3.26 -11.51 0.55
C VAL A 37 -1.83 -11.93 0.27
N THR A 38 -1.63 -12.93 -0.60
CA THR A 38 -0.31 -13.49 -0.96
C THR A 38 0.70 -12.40 -1.33
N ASP A 39 0.27 -11.35 -2.02
CA ASP A 39 1.15 -10.27 -2.49
C ASP A 39 1.58 -9.29 -1.38
N LYS A 40 0.91 -9.33 -0.22
CA LYS A 40 1.07 -8.34 0.86
C LYS A 40 1.41 -8.93 2.21
N ILE A 41 1.39 -10.25 2.34
CA ILE A 41 1.57 -10.94 3.62
C ILE A 41 2.91 -10.61 4.26
N GLY A 42 3.97 -10.59 3.46
CA GLY A 42 5.32 -10.29 3.97
C GLY A 42 5.44 -8.89 4.58
N ILE A 43 4.66 -7.92 4.07
CA ILE A 43 4.61 -6.57 4.66
C ILE A 43 3.90 -6.62 6.01
N ILE A 44 2.76 -7.33 6.09
CA ILE A 44 2.00 -7.45 7.33
C ILE A 44 2.88 -8.08 8.40
N GLU A 45 3.47 -9.25 8.10
CA GLU A 45 4.32 -9.99 9.04
C GLU A 45 5.52 -9.17 9.51
N ASN A 46 6.23 -8.49 8.60
CA ASN A 46 7.42 -7.71 8.96
C ASN A 46 7.10 -6.46 9.79
N LEU A 47 5.93 -5.86 9.58
CA LEU A 47 5.55 -4.64 10.29
C LEU A 47 4.75 -4.89 11.58
N LEU A 48 4.31 -6.13 11.81
CA LEU A 48 3.41 -6.47 12.92
C LEU A 48 4.00 -6.11 14.29
N ASP A 49 5.31 -6.23 14.47
CA ASP A 49 6.01 -5.87 15.72
C ASP A 49 6.16 -4.36 15.95
N THR A 50 5.99 -3.56 14.90
CA THR A 50 6.29 -2.11 14.96
C THR A 50 5.07 -1.21 14.79
N VAL A 51 4.04 -1.72 14.10
CA VAL A 51 2.82 -0.97 13.79
C VAL A 51 1.86 -0.94 14.99
N ASP A 52 1.05 0.12 15.09
CA ASP A 52 -0.03 0.19 16.09
C ASP A 52 -1.38 -0.21 15.47
N THR A 53 -1.59 0.09 14.18
CA THR A 53 -2.85 -0.22 13.50
C THR A 53 -2.60 -0.58 12.04
N ILE A 54 -3.26 -1.63 11.56
CA ILE A 54 -3.31 -2.02 10.14
C ILE A 54 -4.75 -1.87 9.66
N LEU A 55 -4.94 -1.13 8.56
CA LEU A 55 -6.21 -0.95 7.88
C LEU A 55 -6.20 -1.80 6.61
N ILE A 56 -7.10 -2.77 6.50
CA ILE A 56 -7.14 -3.71 5.38
C ILE A 56 -8.33 -3.39 4.48
N GLY A 57 -8.10 -3.32 3.16
CA GLY A 57 -9.14 -3.08 2.15
C GLY A 57 -8.90 -3.87 0.87
N GLY A 58 -9.72 -3.59 -0.15
CA GLY A 58 -9.64 -4.29 -1.43
C GLY A 58 -10.07 -5.76 -1.37
N GLY A 59 -9.81 -6.50 -2.43
CA GLY A 59 -10.17 -7.92 -2.53
C GLY A 59 -9.51 -8.79 -1.46
N MET A 60 -8.31 -8.44 -1.01
CA MET A 60 -7.63 -9.17 0.07
C MET A 60 -8.41 -9.13 1.40
N ALA A 61 -9.19 -8.07 1.65
CA ALA A 61 -10.02 -7.97 2.85
C ALA A 61 -11.04 -9.11 2.94
N ASN A 62 -11.52 -9.62 1.81
CA ASN A 62 -12.51 -10.71 1.77
C ASN A 62 -11.97 -12.00 2.39
N THR A 63 -10.67 -12.29 2.21
CA THR A 63 -10.02 -13.45 2.83
C THR A 63 -9.99 -13.31 4.36
N PHE A 64 -9.71 -12.11 4.87
CA PHE A 64 -9.75 -11.83 6.31
C PHE A 64 -11.19 -11.84 6.87
N LEU A 65 -12.15 -11.28 6.12
CA LEU A 65 -13.57 -11.33 6.50
C LEU A 65 -14.08 -12.77 6.58
N LEU A 66 -13.70 -13.62 5.61
CA LEU A 66 -14.03 -15.05 5.63
C LEU A 66 -13.35 -15.75 6.82
N ALA A 67 -12.11 -15.40 7.16
CA ALA A 67 -11.41 -15.92 8.34
C ALA A 67 -12.12 -15.59 9.66
N GLU A 68 -12.82 -14.44 9.72
CA GLU A 68 -13.70 -14.06 10.84
C GLU A 68 -15.10 -14.69 10.78
N GLY A 69 -15.42 -15.45 9.73
CA GLY A 69 -16.70 -16.14 9.57
C GLY A 69 -17.80 -15.32 8.88
N ASN A 70 -17.46 -14.20 8.24
CA ASN A 70 -18.41 -13.43 7.44
C ASN A 70 -18.70 -14.10 6.10
N MET A 71 -19.91 -13.92 5.60
CA MET A 71 -20.28 -14.29 4.23
C MET A 71 -19.70 -13.26 3.25
N ILE A 72 -19.10 -13.72 2.17
CA ILE A 72 -18.46 -12.84 1.17
C ILE A 72 -19.11 -12.97 -0.23
N GLY A 73 -20.17 -13.77 -0.36
CA GLY A 73 -20.87 -14.01 -1.61
C GLY A 73 -19.92 -14.55 -2.71
N LYS A 74 -19.98 -13.95 -3.88
CA LYS A 74 -19.12 -14.26 -5.04
C LYS A 74 -17.84 -13.42 -5.09
N SER A 75 -17.44 -12.80 -3.98
CA SER A 75 -16.26 -11.93 -3.93
C SER A 75 -14.98 -12.69 -4.21
N LEU A 76 -13.99 -11.97 -4.75
CA LEU A 76 -12.64 -12.50 -4.90
C LEU A 76 -12.09 -12.90 -3.52
N VAL A 77 -11.54 -14.11 -3.42
CA VAL A 77 -10.98 -14.66 -2.16
C VAL A 77 -9.84 -15.63 -2.48
N GLU A 78 -8.87 -15.72 -1.59
CA GLU A 78 -7.84 -16.75 -1.59
C GLU A 78 -8.18 -17.76 -0.47
N GLU A 79 -8.99 -18.79 -0.80
CA GLU A 79 -9.49 -19.77 0.19
C GLU A 79 -8.35 -20.49 0.92
N GLU A 80 -7.27 -20.79 0.21
CA GLU A 80 -6.07 -21.41 0.76
C GLU A 80 -5.29 -20.53 1.74
N LYS A 81 -5.65 -19.24 1.83
CA LYS A 81 -5.03 -18.25 2.74
C LYS A 81 -5.89 -17.87 3.95
N VAL A 82 -7.09 -18.45 4.07
CA VAL A 82 -8.02 -18.14 5.16
C VAL A 82 -7.42 -18.51 6.52
N ASP A 83 -6.78 -19.67 6.64
CA ASP A 83 -6.15 -20.09 7.90
C ASP A 83 -4.98 -19.17 8.26
N LEU A 84 -4.17 -18.77 7.28
CA LEU A 84 -3.09 -17.82 7.47
C LEU A 84 -3.61 -16.41 7.88
N ALA A 85 -4.71 -15.95 7.26
CA ALA A 85 -5.35 -14.70 7.68
C ALA A 85 -5.83 -14.77 9.14
N ARG A 86 -6.34 -15.91 9.57
CA ARG A 86 -6.74 -16.14 10.98
C ARG A 86 -5.54 -16.10 11.91
N GLU A 87 -4.44 -16.76 11.56
CA GLU A 87 -3.19 -16.74 12.33
C GLU A 87 -2.65 -15.30 12.49
N ILE A 88 -2.67 -14.49 11.43
CA ILE A 88 -2.27 -13.07 11.48
C ILE A 88 -3.17 -12.27 12.44
N LEU A 89 -4.49 -12.46 12.37
CA LEU A 89 -5.43 -11.77 13.27
C LEU A 89 -5.18 -12.15 14.73
N GLU A 90 -4.87 -13.41 15.00
CA GLU A 90 -4.54 -13.90 16.36
C GLU A 90 -3.19 -13.35 16.85
N GLU A 91 -2.18 -13.31 15.98
CA GLU A 91 -0.87 -12.77 16.32
C GLU A 91 -0.93 -11.27 16.59
N ALA A 92 -1.65 -10.52 15.76
CA ALA A 92 -1.90 -9.11 15.99
C ALA A 92 -2.54 -8.85 17.38
N LYS A 93 -3.50 -9.68 17.80
CA LYS A 93 -4.11 -9.58 19.13
C LYS A 93 -3.10 -9.81 20.25
N LYS A 94 -2.18 -10.79 20.10
CA LYS A 94 -1.12 -11.05 21.10
C LYS A 94 -0.13 -9.88 21.21
N LEU A 95 0.16 -9.24 20.08
CA LEU A 95 1.07 -8.09 20.00
C LEU A 95 0.39 -6.75 20.31
N ASN A 96 -0.91 -6.73 20.62
CA ASN A 96 -1.74 -5.53 20.80
C ASN A 96 -1.75 -4.61 19.56
N VAL A 97 -1.64 -5.18 18.38
CA VAL A 97 -1.81 -4.49 17.10
C VAL A 97 -3.27 -4.51 16.72
N ASN A 98 -3.80 -3.37 16.31
CA ASN A 98 -5.18 -3.24 15.90
C ASN A 98 -5.34 -3.46 14.40
N ILE A 99 -5.79 -4.64 13.96
CA ILE A 99 -6.16 -4.88 12.56
C ILE A 99 -7.63 -4.51 12.39
N LEU A 100 -7.91 -3.52 11.55
CA LEU A 100 -9.26 -3.09 11.21
C LEU A 100 -9.64 -3.61 9.82
N LEU A 101 -10.71 -4.39 9.79
CA LEU A 101 -11.37 -4.87 8.58
C LEU A 101 -12.56 -3.97 8.23
N PRO A 102 -13.05 -4.01 6.98
CA PRO A 102 -14.27 -3.32 6.60
C PRO A 102 -15.46 -3.75 7.47
N VAL A 103 -16.27 -2.79 7.88
CA VAL A 103 -17.53 -3.02 8.63
C VAL A 103 -18.75 -2.96 7.71
N ASP A 104 -18.60 -2.24 6.59
CA ASP A 104 -19.57 -2.15 5.51
C ASP A 104 -18.84 -2.18 4.15
N CYS A 105 -19.56 -2.50 3.11
CA CYS A 105 -19.01 -2.66 1.77
C CYS A 105 -20.02 -2.22 0.70
N VAL A 106 -19.49 -1.94 -0.48
CA VAL A 106 -20.24 -1.72 -1.70
C VAL A 106 -20.23 -3.01 -2.50
N THR A 107 -21.40 -3.54 -2.81
CA THR A 107 -21.59 -4.81 -3.52
C THR A 107 -22.37 -4.63 -4.81
N ALA A 108 -22.12 -5.51 -5.78
CA ALA A 108 -22.86 -5.61 -7.04
C ALA A 108 -22.87 -7.06 -7.53
N PHE A 109 -23.67 -7.36 -8.56
CA PHE A 109 -23.68 -8.69 -9.20
C PHE A 109 -22.43 -8.94 -10.06
N GLY A 110 -21.72 -7.87 -10.45
CA GLY A 110 -20.49 -7.92 -11.25
C GLY A 110 -19.93 -6.52 -11.48
N LEU A 111 -18.75 -6.46 -12.10
CA LEU A 111 -18.04 -5.19 -12.36
C LEU A 111 -18.80 -4.23 -13.31
N GLU A 112 -19.60 -4.78 -14.20
CA GLU A 112 -20.38 -4.00 -15.18
C GLU A 112 -21.81 -3.69 -14.71
N ASP A 113 -22.21 -4.22 -13.54
CA ASP A 113 -23.53 -4.02 -12.97
C ASP A 113 -23.64 -2.63 -12.33
N LYS A 114 -24.53 -1.79 -12.89
CA LYS A 114 -24.80 -0.44 -12.37
C LYS A 114 -26.11 -0.33 -11.61
N GLU A 115 -27.00 -1.28 -11.80
CA GLU A 115 -28.36 -1.24 -11.22
C GLU A 115 -28.43 -1.99 -9.88
N GLY A 116 -27.64 -3.03 -9.73
CA GLY A 116 -27.59 -3.87 -8.54
C GLY A 116 -26.63 -3.41 -7.46
N ILE A 117 -26.03 -2.21 -7.56
CA ILE A 117 -25.10 -1.66 -6.58
C ILE A 117 -25.84 -1.36 -5.29
N GLU A 118 -25.34 -1.89 -4.19
CA GLU A 118 -25.86 -1.57 -2.86
C GLU A 118 -24.71 -1.48 -1.83
N THR A 119 -24.93 -0.64 -0.83
CA THR A 119 -24.06 -0.59 0.36
C THR A 119 -24.73 -1.37 1.48
N CYS A 120 -24.00 -2.29 2.09
CA CYS A 120 -24.49 -3.11 3.19
C CYS A 120 -23.40 -3.38 4.25
N LEU A 121 -23.79 -3.81 5.43
CA LEU A 121 -22.84 -4.33 6.41
C LEU A 121 -22.20 -5.62 5.87
N VAL A 122 -20.93 -5.86 6.22
CA VAL A 122 -20.23 -7.09 5.78
C VAL A 122 -20.97 -8.36 6.20
N SER A 123 -21.69 -8.34 7.32
CA SER A 123 -22.53 -9.46 7.79
C SER A 123 -23.82 -9.68 6.97
N GLN A 124 -24.12 -8.81 6.02
CA GLN A 124 -25.35 -8.82 5.21
C GLN A 124 -25.09 -9.01 3.72
N VAL A 125 -23.85 -9.36 3.36
CA VAL A 125 -23.49 -9.63 1.94
C VAL A 125 -24.28 -10.81 1.43
N LYS A 126 -24.94 -10.64 0.28
CA LYS A 126 -25.74 -11.68 -0.37
C LYS A 126 -24.87 -12.67 -1.13
N ASP A 127 -25.32 -13.93 -1.18
CA ASP A 127 -24.57 -15.04 -1.82
C ASP A 127 -24.32 -14.82 -3.33
N ASP A 128 -25.18 -14.05 -4.00
CA ASP A 128 -25.09 -13.78 -5.44
C ASP A 128 -24.33 -12.51 -5.80
N LYS A 129 -23.92 -11.71 -4.79
CA LYS A 129 -23.16 -10.48 -4.99
C LYS A 129 -21.69 -10.62 -4.63
N MET A 130 -20.89 -9.68 -5.11
CA MET A 130 -19.46 -9.56 -4.81
C MET A 130 -19.17 -8.20 -4.18
N ILE A 131 -18.25 -8.17 -3.23
CA ILE A 131 -17.71 -6.97 -2.61
C ILE A 131 -16.73 -6.32 -3.58
N LEU A 132 -16.96 -5.06 -3.92
CA LEU A 132 -16.17 -4.33 -4.93
C LEU A 132 -15.50 -3.07 -4.37
N ASP A 133 -15.96 -2.55 -3.22
CA ASP A 133 -15.32 -1.45 -2.51
C ASP A 133 -15.66 -1.52 -1.01
N ILE A 134 -14.90 -0.83 -0.19
CA ILE A 134 -15.27 -0.58 1.21
C ILE A 134 -16.41 0.44 1.28
N GLY A 135 -17.25 0.32 2.29
CA GLY A 135 -18.38 1.22 2.48
C GLY A 135 -18.02 2.52 3.22
N PRO A 136 -18.96 3.48 3.27
CA PRO A 136 -18.73 4.80 3.87
C PRO A 136 -18.47 4.76 5.40
N GLU A 137 -19.04 3.80 6.13
CA GLU A 137 -18.74 3.67 7.56
C GLU A 137 -17.33 3.15 7.80
N THR A 138 -16.84 2.24 6.94
CA THR A 138 -15.44 1.80 6.94
C THR A 138 -14.49 2.96 6.65
N VAL A 139 -14.81 3.82 5.67
CA VAL A 139 -14.01 5.02 5.39
C VAL A 139 -13.92 5.92 6.62
N LYS A 140 -15.05 6.19 7.30
CA LYS A 140 -15.06 7.00 8.53
C LYS A 140 -14.25 6.35 9.66
N LEU A 141 -14.33 5.03 9.79
CA LEU A 141 -13.56 4.27 10.77
C LEU A 141 -12.06 4.44 10.53
N TYR A 142 -11.63 4.32 9.26
CA TYR A 142 -10.23 4.47 8.87
C TYR A 142 -9.75 5.91 9.01
N GLU A 143 -10.55 6.90 8.61
CA GLU A 143 -10.27 8.32 8.80
C GLU A 143 -9.99 8.66 10.28
N LYS A 144 -10.78 8.09 11.20
CA LYS A 144 -10.57 8.29 12.65
C LYS A 144 -9.20 7.82 13.11
N GLN A 145 -8.70 6.70 12.58
CA GLN A 145 -7.34 6.21 12.91
C GLN A 145 -6.26 7.11 12.31
N LEU A 146 -6.45 7.51 11.06
CA LEU A 146 -5.50 8.33 10.31
C LEU A 146 -5.35 9.75 10.88
N LYS A 147 -6.42 10.30 11.44
CA LYS A 147 -6.42 11.65 12.02
C LYS A 147 -5.36 11.86 13.11
N ASN A 148 -5.09 10.82 13.90
CA ASN A 148 -4.13 10.89 15.02
C ASN A 148 -2.78 10.23 14.69
N ALA A 149 -2.63 9.65 13.51
CA ALA A 149 -1.41 8.99 13.09
C ALA A 149 -0.22 9.97 13.02
N LYS A 150 0.97 9.51 13.36
CA LYS A 150 2.23 10.23 13.18
C LYS A 150 3.03 9.67 12.01
N THR A 151 2.87 8.38 11.74
CA THR A 151 3.46 7.72 10.57
C THR A 151 2.36 6.96 9.84
N VAL A 152 2.30 7.10 8.51
CA VAL A 152 1.37 6.36 7.65
C VAL A 152 2.14 5.75 6.48
N VAL A 153 1.91 4.46 6.26
CA VAL A 153 2.32 3.76 5.03
C VAL A 153 1.07 3.26 4.33
N TRP A 154 0.91 3.57 3.07
CA TRP A 154 -0.23 3.11 2.27
C TRP A 154 0.22 2.42 0.99
N ASN A 155 -0.29 1.20 0.78
CA ASN A 155 -0.07 0.43 -0.44
C ASN A 155 -1.33 -0.34 -0.85
N GLY A 156 -1.81 -0.07 -2.06
CA GLY A 156 -2.94 -0.75 -2.71
C GLY A 156 -4.30 -0.08 -2.48
N PRO A 157 -5.21 -0.23 -3.45
CA PRO A 157 -6.54 0.36 -3.42
C PRO A 157 -7.47 -0.38 -2.46
N MET A 158 -8.54 0.30 -2.03
CA MET A 158 -9.54 -0.24 -1.10
C MET A 158 -10.71 -0.94 -1.82
N GLY A 159 -10.80 -0.80 -3.13
CA GLY A 159 -11.83 -1.36 -4.00
C GLY A 159 -11.38 -1.35 -5.45
N VAL A 160 -12.30 -1.60 -6.38
CA VAL A 160 -12.06 -1.57 -7.83
C VAL A 160 -12.11 -0.11 -8.30
N PHE A 161 -11.08 0.66 -7.90
CA PHE A 161 -11.04 2.12 -8.00
C PHE A 161 -11.00 2.64 -9.46
N GLU A 162 -10.74 1.79 -10.43
CA GLU A 162 -10.79 2.08 -11.87
C GLU A 162 -12.22 2.33 -12.34
N ILE A 163 -13.23 1.81 -11.62
CA ILE A 163 -14.65 2.01 -11.87
C ILE A 163 -15.16 3.04 -10.87
N ASP A 164 -15.73 4.13 -11.36
CA ASP A 164 -16.13 5.26 -10.53
C ASP A 164 -17.06 4.87 -9.39
N GLU A 165 -18.01 3.96 -9.66
CA GLU A 165 -18.98 3.45 -8.68
C GLU A 165 -18.32 2.70 -7.51
N PHE A 166 -17.12 2.16 -7.70
CA PHE A 166 -16.36 1.36 -6.72
C PHE A 166 -15.03 2.03 -6.32
N SER A 167 -14.90 3.34 -6.57
CA SER A 167 -13.69 4.11 -6.26
C SER A 167 -13.78 4.91 -4.96
N HIS A 168 -14.98 5.05 -4.39
CA HIS A 168 -15.24 5.97 -3.29
C HIS A 168 -14.49 5.62 -2.01
N GLY A 169 -14.31 4.34 -1.71
CA GLY A 169 -13.51 3.88 -0.58
C GLY A 169 -12.05 4.29 -0.71
N THR A 170 -11.46 4.03 -1.88
CA THR A 170 -10.07 4.40 -2.17
C THR A 170 -9.86 5.91 -2.15
N GLU A 171 -10.79 6.69 -2.74
CA GLU A 171 -10.75 8.16 -2.72
C GLU A 171 -10.93 8.72 -1.30
N GLY A 172 -11.81 8.11 -0.50
CA GLY A 172 -12.03 8.50 0.90
C GLY A 172 -10.76 8.32 1.73
N VAL A 173 -10.11 7.17 1.61
CA VAL A 173 -8.83 6.89 2.28
C VAL A 173 -7.73 7.82 1.77
N ALA A 174 -7.64 8.09 0.46
CA ALA A 174 -6.69 9.05 -0.10
C ALA A 174 -6.85 10.45 0.52
N LYS A 175 -8.09 10.91 0.66
CA LYS A 175 -8.41 12.20 1.32
C LYS A 175 -8.03 12.17 2.80
N ALA A 176 -8.31 11.08 3.50
CA ALA A 176 -7.97 10.92 4.91
C ALA A 176 -6.45 10.95 5.15
N VAL A 177 -5.66 10.23 4.34
CA VAL A 177 -4.19 10.26 4.40
C VAL A 177 -3.66 11.65 4.08
N ALA A 178 -4.15 12.29 3.02
CA ALA A 178 -3.70 13.63 2.63
C ALA A 178 -4.07 14.74 3.63
N ASN A 179 -5.10 14.54 4.45
CA ASN A 179 -5.52 15.47 5.49
C ASN A 179 -4.94 15.14 6.88
N SER A 180 -4.24 14.02 7.01
CA SER A 180 -3.48 13.72 8.22
C SER A 180 -2.22 14.59 8.29
N GLU A 181 -1.72 14.87 9.49
CA GLU A 181 -0.42 15.54 9.71
C GLU A 181 0.72 14.51 9.81
N ALA A 182 0.48 13.28 9.41
CA ALA A 182 1.42 12.19 9.53
C ALA A 182 2.56 12.31 8.51
N PHE A 183 3.73 11.80 8.89
CA PHE A 183 4.76 11.45 7.92
C PHE A 183 4.23 10.30 7.06
N SER A 184 3.81 10.60 5.83
CA SER A 184 3.09 9.68 4.96
C SER A 184 3.94 9.20 3.80
N ILE A 185 3.97 7.87 3.63
CA ILE A 185 4.57 7.21 2.46
C ILE A 185 3.46 6.48 1.71
N VAL A 186 3.37 6.72 0.42
CA VAL A 186 2.42 6.02 -0.46
C VAL A 186 3.20 5.31 -1.56
N GLY A 187 2.98 4.01 -1.67
CA GLY A 187 3.58 3.15 -2.69
C GLY A 187 2.52 2.39 -3.50
N GLY A 188 2.95 1.90 -4.66
CA GLY A 188 2.08 1.20 -5.59
C GLY A 188 1.38 2.11 -6.60
N GLY A 189 1.30 1.63 -7.84
CA GLY A 189 0.74 2.39 -8.97
C GLY A 189 -0.69 2.84 -8.73
N ASP A 190 -1.52 1.97 -8.19
CA ASP A 190 -2.95 2.19 -7.96
C ASP A 190 -3.21 3.23 -6.88
N SER A 191 -2.47 3.18 -5.76
CA SER A 191 -2.56 4.19 -4.68
C SER A 191 -2.13 5.56 -5.18
N MET A 192 -1.07 5.62 -6.01
CA MET A 192 -0.63 6.86 -6.65
C MET A 192 -1.67 7.40 -7.62
N ALA A 193 -2.31 6.52 -8.41
CA ALA A 193 -3.36 6.90 -9.34
C ALA A 193 -4.58 7.47 -8.60
N ALA A 194 -4.98 6.87 -7.49
CA ALA A 194 -6.04 7.36 -6.63
C ALA A 194 -5.73 8.75 -6.05
N LEU A 195 -4.52 8.96 -5.52
CA LEU A 195 -4.09 10.28 -5.03
C LEU A 195 -4.10 11.34 -6.13
N LYS A 196 -3.67 10.96 -7.33
CA LYS A 196 -3.70 11.85 -8.50
C LYS A 196 -5.12 12.19 -8.92
N LYS A 197 -6.04 11.21 -8.90
CA LYS A 197 -7.46 11.39 -9.23
C LYS A 197 -8.11 12.42 -8.29
N VAL A 198 -7.82 12.37 -7.00
CA VAL A 198 -8.34 13.34 -6.02
C VAL A 198 -7.53 14.65 -5.94
N GLY A 199 -6.43 14.78 -6.69
CA GLY A 199 -5.62 16.00 -6.75
C GLY A 199 -4.83 16.31 -5.47
N LEU A 200 -4.56 15.32 -4.62
CA LEU A 200 -3.95 15.52 -3.28
C LEU A 200 -2.51 14.99 -3.15
N SER A 201 -1.87 14.59 -4.25
CA SER A 201 -0.51 14.03 -4.23
C SER A 201 0.52 14.97 -3.58
N TYR A 202 0.33 16.28 -3.67
CA TYR A 202 1.23 17.29 -3.09
C TYR A 202 1.22 17.33 -1.56
N LYS A 203 0.23 16.72 -0.91
CA LYS A 203 0.12 16.65 0.55
C LYS A 203 0.86 15.46 1.15
N ILE A 204 1.28 14.50 0.34
CA ILE A 204 1.97 13.28 0.79
C ILE A 204 3.45 13.58 0.96
N THR A 205 4.02 13.15 2.09
CA THR A 205 5.44 13.38 2.40
C THR A 205 6.36 12.71 1.38
N HIS A 206 6.07 11.46 1.02
CA HIS A 206 6.84 10.71 0.01
C HIS A 206 5.93 9.79 -0.80
N ILE A 207 6.00 9.91 -2.12
CA ILE A 207 5.37 8.98 -3.04
C ILE A 207 6.50 8.13 -3.60
N SER A 208 6.51 6.84 -3.23
CA SER A 208 7.56 5.92 -3.64
C SER A 208 7.41 5.54 -5.12
N THR A 209 8.51 5.66 -5.84
CA THR A 209 8.62 5.26 -7.25
C THR A 209 9.23 3.87 -7.42
N GLY A 210 9.62 3.22 -6.33
CA GLY A 210 10.30 1.93 -6.32
C GLY A 210 9.43 0.73 -6.67
N GLY A 211 8.09 0.89 -6.72
CA GLY A 211 7.18 -0.19 -7.12
C GLY A 211 7.34 -1.43 -6.23
N GLY A 212 7.58 -2.59 -6.86
CA GLY A 212 7.80 -3.87 -6.17
C GLY A 212 8.99 -3.85 -5.21
N ALA A 213 10.10 -3.17 -5.58
CA ALA A 213 11.27 -3.08 -4.72
C ALA A 213 10.97 -2.34 -3.39
N SER A 214 10.10 -1.33 -3.40
CA SER A 214 9.68 -0.67 -2.16
C SER A 214 8.86 -1.59 -1.28
N LEU A 215 8.05 -2.48 -1.87
CA LEU A 215 7.31 -3.50 -1.13
C LEU A 215 8.27 -4.50 -0.49
N GLU A 216 9.21 -5.05 -1.27
CA GLU A 216 10.24 -5.96 -0.78
C GLU A 216 11.07 -5.34 0.34
N PHE A 217 11.36 -4.03 0.26
CA PHE A 217 12.04 -3.31 1.33
C PHE A 217 11.20 -3.21 2.61
N LEU A 218 9.90 -2.93 2.47
CA LEU A 218 8.95 -2.93 3.59
C LEU A 218 8.71 -4.33 4.17
N GLU A 219 8.93 -5.38 3.39
CA GLU A 219 8.97 -6.78 3.84
C GLU A 219 10.26 -7.14 4.60
N GLY A 220 11.19 -6.20 4.76
CA GLY A 220 12.50 -6.42 5.39
C GLY A 220 13.48 -7.21 4.53
N LYS A 221 13.21 -7.37 3.24
CA LYS A 221 14.10 -8.08 2.32
C LYS A 221 15.30 -7.23 1.95
N VAL A 222 16.47 -7.88 1.87
CA VAL A 222 17.66 -7.25 1.32
C VAL A 222 17.48 -7.07 -0.18
N LEU A 223 17.58 -5.82 -0.64
CA LEU A 223 17.48 -5.50 -2.06
C LEU A 223 18.85 -5.64 -2.72
N PRO A 224 19.02 -6.52 -3.73
CA PRO A 224 20.31 -6.75 -4.38
C PRO A 224 20.94 -5.48 -4.97
N GLY A 225 20.09 -4.55 -5.44
CA GLY A 225 20.55 -3.25 -5.97
C GLY A 225 21.11 -2.32 -4.89
N ILE A 226 20.68 -2.47 -3.64
CA ILE A 226 21.19 -1.71 -2.49
C ILE A 226 22.43 -2.41 -1.92
N GLU A 227 22.38 -3.72 -1.75
CA GLU A 227 23.49 -4.53 -1.24
C GLU A 227 24.77 -4.40 -2.11
N ALA A 228 24.58 -4.22 -3.41
CA ALA A 228 25.69 -4.00 -4.33
C ALA A 228 26.34 -2.60 -4.23
N LEU A 229 25.75 -1.67 -3.47
CA LEU A 229 26.34 -0.35 -3.25
C LEU A 229 27.49 -0.45 -2.25
N ASN A 230 28.57 0.31 -2.51
CA ASN A 230 29.71 0.33 -1.65
C ASN A 230 29.55 1.40 -0.56
N ASP A 231 29.64 1.02 0.69
CA ASP A 231 29.71 1.93 1.86
C ASP A 231 31.12 2.53 2.06
N LYS A 232 32.03 2.30 1.12
CA LYS A 232 33.44 2.73 1.23
C LYS A 232 33.63 4.17 0.80
N GLU A 233 34.48 4.89 1.51
CA GLU A 233 34.94 6.22 1.12
C GLU A 233 35.30 6.31 -0.36
N TYR A 234 34.72 7.31 -1.01
CA TYR A 234 34.91 7.57 -2.44
C TYR A 234 36.38 7.93 -2.71
N ASP A 235 37.06 7.13 -3.52
CA ASP A 235 38.37 7.47 -4.04
C ASP A 235 38.27 8.66 -5.03
N LYS A 236 38.60 9.84 -4.55
CA LYS A 236 38.55 11.10 -5.30
C LYS A 236 39.48 11.12 -6.54
N SER A 237 40.35 10.11 -6.70
CA SER A 237 41.27 10.02 -7.84
C SER A 237 40.58 9.55 -9.12
N ARG A 238 39.36 9.00 -9.07
CA ARG A 238 38.62 8.50 -10.24
C ARG A 238 37.65 9.54 -10.77
N ARG A 239 37.56 9.64 -12.08
CA ARG A 239 36.53 10.47 -12.75
C ARG A 239 35.15 9.87 -12.46
N PRO A 240 34.17 10.67 -12.02
CA PRO A 240 32.79 10.19 -11.87
C PRO A 240 32.24 9.80 -13.24
N VAL A 241 31.63 8.60 -13.31
CA VAL A 241 30.91 8.13 -14.50
C VAL A 241 29.43 8.18 -14.19
N ILE A 242 28.69 8.97 -14.97
CA ILE A 242 27.22 9.03 -14.90
C ILE A 242 26.68 8.14 -16.00
N ILE A 243 25.90 7.12 -15.63
CA ILE A 243 25.26 6.20 -16.56
C ILE A 243 23.75 6.40 -16.49
N GLY A 244 23.15 6.86 -17.59
CA GLY A 244 21.69 6.95 -17.73
C GLY A 244 21.16 5.68 -18.43
N ASN A 245 20.21 5.00 -17.80
CA ASN A 245 19.44 3.94 -18.44
C ASN A 245 18.09 4.50 -18.90
N TRP A 246 17.99 4.86 -20.15
CA TRP A 246 16.78 5.45 -20.73
C TRP A 246 15.72 4.42 -21.13
N LYS A 247 15.98 3.13 -20.94
CA LYS A 247 15.06 2.03 -21.32
C LYS A 247 14.48 2.19 -22.73
N MET A 248 15.32 2.62 -23.69
CA MET A 248 14.95 2.90 -25.08
C MET A 248 14.03 4.13 -25.31
N HIS A 249 13.78 4.95 -24.30
CA HIS A 249 12.95 6.16 -24.45
C HIS A 249 13.70 7.37 -25.04
N MET A 250 15.03 7.30 -25.18
CA MET A 250 15.85 8.37 -25.76
C MET A 250 16.83 7.82 -26.79
N ASN A 251 16.99 8.53 -27.91
CA ASN A 251 18.00 8.23 -28.90
C ASN A 251 19.33 8.96 -28.59
N LYS A 252 20.35 8.72 -29.40
CA LYS A 252 21.68 9.32 -29.23
C LYS A 252 21.69 10.86 -29.27
N ASN A 253 20.80 11.48 -30.03
CA ASN A 253 20.71 12.93 -30.12
C ASN A 253 20.02 13.54 -28.91
N ASP A 254 18.94 12.88 -28.43
CA ASP A 254 18.24 13.28 -27.22
C ASP A 254 19.17 13.23 -26.00
N THR A 255 20.02 12.18 -25.92
CA THR A 255 21.00 12.04 -24.84
C THR A 255 22.07 13.15 -24.89
N LYS A 256 22.52 13.57 -26.07
CA LYS A 256 23.48 14.68 -26.20
C LYS A 256 22.92 16.03 -25.79
N ASN A 257 21.62 16.22 -25.94
CA ASN A 257 20.94 17.47 -25.55
C ASN A 257 20.59 17.52 -24.06
N PHE A 258 20.67 16.39 -23.37
CA PHE A 258 20.40 16.28 -21.94
C PHE A 258 21.61 16.68 -21.08
N PHE A 259 22.84 16.46 -21.60
CA PHE A 259 24.12 16.83 -20.97
C PHE A 259 24.68 18.10 -21.61
#